data_a8814d82318c0ff4dbca1004123ee28f
#
_entry.id   a8814d82318c0ff4dbca1004123ee28f
#
_cell.length_a   1.000
_cell.length_b   1.000
_cell.length_c   1.000
_cell.angle_alpha   90.00
_cell.angle_beta   90.00
_cell.angle_gamma   90.00
#
_symmetry.space_group_name_H-M   'P 1'
#
loop_
_entity.id
_entity.type
_entity.pdbx_description
1 polymer ?
#
loop_
_entity_poly.entity_id
_entity_poly.type
_entity_poly.pdbx_seq_one_letter_code
_entity_poly.pdbx_strand_id
1 'polypeptide(L)'
;KFFYFDTIDFINTIYNLEGKSFIIDKMTCSNFYENLIKSKFKILDYNDPCYNFKSIKNSTEIKNTIKAHEKDGVALTKFLYWMKNSKERKSEISAQNILEKYRKKNKNYLYPSFNTISGSGPNGAIIHYRASKKTNRIIRNKDIYLCDSGGQYKYGTTDVTRTICFDDPGIKIKNIFTRVLKGHIAVVCAKLNNYTTGSILDKKARYWLNKINLDYPHGTGHGVGYFLNVHEGPQSISKHNRIKLKQGMILSNEPGFYKKNEYGIRIENLIYLKKNKGNLIFENLTLAPIDIDLINFKILTSLEKKYLSDYHYNIYKKIRQFLNENEKKWLKNLI
;
A
#
# COMPACT_ATOMS: atom_id res chain seq x y z
N LYS A 1 -31.54 9.07 -15.48
CA LYS A 1 -31.14 10.29 -16.16
C LYS A 1 -29.95 10.86 -15.41
N PHE A 2 -28.80 11.08 -16.06
CA PHE A 2 -27.62 11.68 -15.45
C PHE A 2 -27.57 13.16 -15.83
N PHE A 3 -27.24 14.00 -14.86
CA PHE A 3 -27.01 15.41 -15.06
C PHE A 3 -25.54 15.69 -14.77
N TYR A 4 -24.89 16.44 -15.66
CA TYR A 4 -23.52 16.86 -15.51
C TYR A 4 -23.52 18.37 -15.24
N PHE A 5 -22.86 18.76 -14.15
CA PHE A 5 -22.71 20.17 -13.78
C PHE A 5 -21.22 20.50 -13.74
N ASP A 6 -20.87 21.71 -14.12
CA ASP A 6 -19.55 22.23 -13.83
C ASP A 6 -19.42 22.47 -12.31
N THR A 7 -18.24 22.23 -11.76
CA THR A 7 -17.98 22.46 -10.33
C THR A 7 -18.23 23.91 -9.90
N ILE A 8 -18.09 24.87 -10.82
CA ILE A 8 -18.39 26.28 -10.59
C ILE A 8 -19.90 26.52 -10.35
N ASP A 9 -20.76 25.67 -10.91
CA ASP A 9 -22.21 25.79 -10.77
C ASP A 9 -22.75 25.05 -9.55
N PHE A 10 -21.90 24.39 -8.76
CA PHE A 10 -22.33 23.58 -7.63
C PHE A 10 -23.11 24.38 -6.58
N ILE A 11 -22.68 25.59 -6.27
CA ILE A 11 -23.34 26.48 -5.31
C ILE A 11 -24.75 26.83 -5.80
N ASN A 12 -24.88 27.26 -7.06
CA ASN A 12 -26.17 27.57 -7.68
C ASN A 12 -27.07 26.34 -7.74
N THR A 13 -26.49 25.17 -8.03
CA THR A 13 -27.23 23.91 -8.04
C THR A 13 -27.85 23.61 -6.68
N ILE A 14 -27.09 23.78 -5.57
CA ILE A 14 -27.61 23.58 -4.20
C ILE A 14 -28.74 24.59 -3.90
N TYR A 15 -28.59 25.84 -4.28
CA TYR A 15 -29.64 26.85 -4.06
C TYR A 15 -30.91 26.60 -4.85
N ASN A 16 -30.82 25.92 -6.00
CA ASN A 16 -31.98 25.58 -6.85
C ASN A 16 -32.63 24.25 -6.49
N LEU A 17 -32.02 23.45 -5.58
CA LEU A 17 -32.65 22.20 -5.11
C LEU A 17 -33.89 22.50 -4.27
N GLU A 18 -34.94 21.73 -4.46
CA GLU A 18 -36.15 21.76 -3.64
C GLU A 18 -36.07 20.70 -2.54
N GLY A 19 -36.74 20.97 -1.41
CA GLY A 19 -36.80 20.06 -0.29
C GLY A 19 -36.63 20.74 1.07
N LYS A 20 -36.85 19.97 2.15
CA LYS A 20 -36.75 20.47 3.53
C LYS A 20 -35.46 20.00 4.22
N SER A 21 -34.88 18.89 3.77
CA SER A 21 -33.74 18.25 4.42
C SER A 21 -32.71 17.82 3.37
N PHE A 22 -31.44 17.83 3.79
CA PHE A 22 -30.30 17.40 2.99
C PHE A 22 -29.44 16.43 3.79
N ILE A 23 -29.07 15.30 3.19
CA ILE A 23 -28.21 14.30 3.82
C ILE A 23 -26.75 14.64 3.50
N ILE A 24 -25.95 14.73 4.53
CA ILE A 24 -24.48 14.82 4.42
C ILE A 24 -23.81 13.85 5.39
N ASP A 25 -22.61 13.44 5.06
CA ASP A 25 -21.69 12.79 5.99
C ASP A 25 -20.76 13.87 6.56
N LYS A 26 -20.98 14.27 7.82
CA LYS A 26 -20.20 15.34 8.48
C LYS A 26 -18.72 15.00 8.63
N MET A 27 -18.37 13.72 8.62
CA MET A 27 -16.95 13.30 8.70
C MET A 27 -16.17 13.59 7.42
N THR A 28 -16.86 13.74 6.28
CA THR A 28 -16.25 13.92 4.96
C THR A 28 -16.68 15.20 4.25
N CYS A 29 -17.78 15.81 4.66
CA CYS A 29 -18.24 17.10 4.14
C CYS A 29 -17.35 18.25 4.67
N SER A 30 -16.92 19.13 3.79
CA SER A 30 -16.18 20.33 4.25
C SER A 30 -17.11 21.30 4.99
N ASN A 31 -16.57 22.03 5.96
CA ASN A 31 -17.31 23.07 6.69
C ASN A 31 -17.94 24.12 5.77
N PHE A 32 -17.29 24.43 4.65
CA PHE A 32 -17.85 25.35 3.66
C PHE A 32 -19.17 24.84 3.09
N TYR A 33 -19.20 23.61 2.61
CA TYR A 33 -20.42 23.02 2.04
C TYR A 33 -21.47 22.69 3.12
N GLU A 34 -21.07 22.26 4.31
CA GLU A 34 -22.00 22.08 5.43
C GLU A 34 -22.73 23.38 5.75
N ASN A 35 -22.03 24.51 5.88
CA ASN A 35 -22.64 25.80 6.17
C ASN A 35 -23.52 26.28 5.03
N LEU A 36 -23.11 26.11 3.77
CA LEU A 36 -23.90 26.45 2.61
C LEU A 36 -25.23 25.68 2.59
N ILE A 37 -25.20 24.36 2.79
CA ILE A 37 -26.38 23.50 2.81
C ILE A 37 -27.27 23.86 4.02
N LYS A 38 -26.69 24.09 5.19
CA LYS A 38 -27.39 24.44 6.43
C LYS A 38 -28.17 25.75 6.31
N SER A 39 -27.73 26.69 5.47
CA SER A 39 -28.44 27.96 5.23
C SER A 39 -29.81 27.79 4.59
N LYS A 40 -30.05 26.65 3.88
CA LYS A 40 -31.31 26.37 3.16
C LYS A 40 -32.03 25.12 3.67
N PHE A 41 -31.31 24.10 4.13
CA PHE A 41 -31.85 22.79 4.44
C PHE A 41 -31.59 22.38 5.90
N LYS A 42 -32.50 21.57 6.45
CA LYS A 42 -32.21 20.82 7.68
C LYS A 42 -31.21 19.72 7.35
N ILE A 43 -30.05 19.73 7.98
CA ILE A 43 -29.03 18.68 7.79
C ILE A 43 -29.44 17.40 8.51
N LEU A 44 -29.37 16.30 7.82
CA LEU A 44 -29.43 14.94 8.33
C LEU A 44 -28.03 14.32 8.21
N ASP A 45 -27.44 13.95 9.34
CA ASP A 45 -26.11 13.36 9.40
C ASP A 45 -26.18 11.84 9.20
N TYR A 46 -25.73 11.36 8.05
CA TYR A 46 -25.64 9.94 7.71
C TYR A 46 -24.36 9.66 6.97
N ASN A 47 -23.79 8.46 7.17
CA ASN A 47 -22.62 8.01 6.43
C ASN A 47 -22.89 8.07 4.93
N ASP A 48 -21.92 8.58 4.16
CA ASP A 48 -22.01 8.62 2.70
C ASP A 48 -22.14 7.18 2.14
N PRO A 49 -23.27 6.84 1.48
CA PRO A 49 -23.46 5.52 0.92
C PRO A 49 -22.45 5.16 -0.16
N CYS A 50 -21.88 6.16 -0.86
CA CYS A 50 -20.87 5.96 -1.89
C CYS A 50 -19.61 5.29 -1.34
N TYR A 51 -19.24 5.56 -0.07
CA TYR A 51 -18.13 4.88 0.58
C TYR A 51 -18.30 3.37 0.64
N ASN A 52 -19.50 2.91 1.01
CA ASN A 52 -19.81 1.49 1.06
C ASN A 52 -19.85 0.87 -0.33
N PHE A 53 -20.48 1.53 -1.30
CA PHE A 53 -20.61 1.01 -2.67
C PHE A 53 -19.26 0.88 -3.36
N LYS A 54 -18.41 1.91 -3.34
CA LYS A 54 -17.10 1.88 -3.98
C LYS A 54 -16.07 1.01 -3.24
N SER A 55 -16.28 0.72 -1.94
CA SER A 55 -15.37 -0.14 -1.19
C SER A 55 -15.36 -1.58 -1.66
N ILE A 56 -16.50 -2.07 -2.17
CA ILE A 56 -16.69 -3.44 -2.67
C ILE A 56 -16.51 -3.44 -4.19
N LYS A 57 -15.32 -3.80 -4.63
CA LYS A 57 -14.99 -3.86 -6.06
C LYS A 57 -15.69 -5.04 -6.72
N ASN A 58 -16.28 -4.80 -7.88
CA ASN A 58 -16.88 -5.83 -8.72
C ASN A 58 -15.80 -6.66 -9.44
N SER A 59 -16.22 -7.69 -10.17
CA SER A 59 -15.30 -8.60 -10.85
C SER A 59 -14.42 -7.92 -11.92
N THR A 60 -14.97 -6.92 -12.62
CA THR A 60 -14.24 -6.15 -13.64
C THR A 60 -13.18 -5.27 -12.98
N GLU A 61 -13.52 -4.57 -11.90
CA GLU A 61 -12.58 -3.74 -11.13
C GLU A 61 -11.45 -4.58 -10.54
N ILE A 62 -11.75 -5.74 -9.94
CA ILE A 62 -10.72 -6.66 -9.41
C ILE A 62 -9.81 -7.17 -10.54
N LYS A 63 -10.38 -7.63 -11.67
CA LYS A 63 -9.59 -8.11 -12.81
C LYS A 63 -8.64 -7.03 -13.35
N ASN A 64 -9.11 -5.81 -13.42
CA ASN A 64 -8.32 -4.69 -13.89
C ASN A 64 -7.26 -4.26 -12.87
N THR A 65 -7.59 -4.25 -11.58
CA THR A 65 -6.61 -3.99 -10.50
C THR A 65 -5.48 -5.02 -10.52
N ILE A 66 -5.77 -6.31 -10.73
CA ILE A 66 -4.75 -7.35 -10.88
C ILE A 66 -3.81 -7.01 -12.05
N LYS A 67 -4.35 -6.58 -13.21
CA LYS A 67 -3.53 -6.16 -14.36
C LYS A 67 -2.64 -4.96 -14.04
N ALA A 68 -3.17 -3.97 -13.29
CA ALA A 68 -2.38 -2.81 -12.87
C ALA A 68 -1.18 -3.25 -12.02
N HIS A 69 -1.40 -4.15 -11.06
CA HIS A 69 -0.34 -4.66 -10.20
C HIS A 69 0.67 -5.56 -10.94
N GLU A 70 0.28 -6.28 -11.98
CA GLU A 70 1.21 -7.01 -12.84
C GLU A 70 2.18 -6.05 -13.56
N LYS A 71 1.66 -4.93 -14.07
CA LYS A 71 2.47 -3.93 -14.75
C LYS A 71 3.35 -3.12 -13.80
N ASP A 72 2.81 -2.76 -12.64
CA ASP A 72 3.56 -2.11 -11.58
C ASP A 72 4.65 -3.02 -11.02
N GLY A 73 4.36 -4.31 -10.84
CA GLY A 73 5.30 -5.33 -10.40
C GLY A 73 6.52 -5.47 -11.30
N VAL A 74 6.34 -5.33 -12.62
CA VAL A 74 7.46 -5.28 -13.58
C VAL A 74 8.36 -4.06 -13.32
N ALA A 75 7.76 -2.87 -13.16
CA ALA A 75 8.51 -1.64 -12.90
C ALA A 75 9.29 -1.72 -11.58
N LEU A 76 8.63 -2.20 -10.52
CA LEU A 76 9.23 -2.37 -9.19
C LEU A 76 10.35 -3.41 -9.18
N THR A 77 10.15 -4.56 -9.83
CA THR A 77 11.19 -5.60 -9.89
C THR A 77 12.44 -5.10 -10.63
N LYS A 78 12.27 -4.39 -11.75
CA LYS A 78 13.39 -3.76 -12.47
C LYS A 78 14.08 -2.68 -11.63
N PHE A 79 13.31 -1.90 -10.89
CA PHE A 79 13.84 -0.89 -9.99
C PHE A 79 14.63 -1.52 -8.84
N LEU A 80 14.10 -2.54 -8.17
CA LEU A 80 14.78 -3.22 -7.07
C LEU A 80 16.04 -3.94 -7.56
N TYR A 81 15.99 -4.57 -8.74
CA TYR A 81 17.18 -5.12 -9.38
C TYR A 81 18.24 -4.04 -9.62
N TRP A 82 17.85 -2.90 -10.21
CA TRP A 82 18.77 -1.78 -10.44
C TRP A 82 19.34 -1.24 -9.14
N MET A 83 18.53 -1.08 -8.10
CA MET A 83 18.98 -0.63 -6.77
C MET A 83 20.07 -1.54 -6.19
N LYS A 84 19.91 -2.85 -6.29
CA LYS A 84 20.83 -3.85 -5.71
C LYS A 84 22.09 -4.08 -6.57
N ASN A 85 22.03 -3.90 -7.88
CA ASN A 85 23.09 -4.36 -8.80
C ASN A 85 23.80 -3.23 -9.57
N SER A 86 23.23 -2.03 -9.67
CA SER A 86 23.90 -0.91 -10.34
C SER A 86 24.98 -0.31 -9.47
N LYS A 87 26.14 -0.06 -10.09
CA LYS A 87 27.31 0.63 -9.48
C LYS A 87 27.16 2.17 -9.49
N GLU A 88 26.11 2.71 -10.11
CA GLU A 88 25.88 4.14 -10.17
C GLU A 88 25.69 4.74 -8.77
N ARG A 89 26.16 5.98 -8.58
CA ARG A 89 25.90 6.74 -7.35
C ARG A 89 24.42 7.12 -7.30
N LYS A 90 23.72 6.65 -6.28
CA LYS A 90 22.28 6.84 -6.12
C LYS A 90 21.99 7.87 -5.03
N SER A 91 20.96 8.68 -5.26
CA SER A 91 20.36 9.52 -4.21
C SER A 91 18.85 9.19 -4.11
N GLU A 92 18.21 9.66 -3.05
CA GLU A 92 16.77 9.47 -2.86
C GLU A 92 15.96 10.00 -4.06
N ILE A 93 16.30 11.20 -4.55
CA ILE A 93 15.64 11.80 -5.73
C ILE A 93 15.97 11.01 -7.00
N SER A 94 17.22 10.58 -7.20
CA SER A 94 17.53 9.79 -8.40
C SER A 94 16.85 8.43 -8.40
N ALA A 95 16.71 7.79 -7.23
CA ALA A 95 16.04 6.52 -7.08
C ALA A 95 14.53 6.64 -7.40
N GLN A 96 13.82 7.63 -6.84
CA GLN A 96 12.40 7.84 -7.17
C GLN A 96 12.19 8.16 -8.66
N ASN A 97 13.09 8.94 -9.28
CA ASN A 97 13.00 9.28 -10.70
C ASN A 97 13.22 8.05 -11.61
N ILE A 98 14.11 7.15 -11.24
CA ILE A 98 14.31 5.89 -11.96
C ILE A 98 13.09 4.97 -11.85
N LEU A 99 12.48 4.86 -10.65
CA LEU A 99 11.23 4.10 -10.49
C LEU A 99 10.11 4.68 -11.37
N GLU A 100 9.94 5.99 -11.35
CA GLU A 100 8.98 6.69 -12.20
C GLU A 100 9.25 6.45 -13.69
N LYS A 101 10.52 6.45 -14.12
CA LYS A 101 10.92 6.12 -15.48
C LYS A 101 10.54 4.70 -15.89
N TYR A 102 10.66 3.72 -14.96
CA TYR A 102 10.21 2.35 -15.21
C TYR A 102 8.69 2.26 -15.34
N ARG A 103 7.92 2.95 -14.49
CA ARG A 103 6.46 3.00 -14.57
C ARG A 103 5.97 3.63 -15.88
N LYS A 104 6.59 4.72 -16.33
CA LYS A 104 6.29 5.42 -17.59
C LYS A 104 6.49 4.58 -18.85
N LYS A 105 7.25 3.49 -18.80
CA LYS A 105 7.34 2.54 -19.91
C LYS A 105 6.03 1.82 -20.20
N ASN A 106 5.08 1.84 -19.26
CA ASN A 106 3.75 1.31 -19.49
C ASN A 106 2.80 2.41 -19.97
N LYS A 107 2.31 2.27 -21.21
CA LYS A 107 1.40 3.26 -21.85
C LYS A 107 0.08 3.52 -21.09
N ASN A 108 -0.28 2.66 -20.15
CA ASN A 108 -1.49 2.84 -19.31
C ASN A 108 -1.18 3.46 -17.95
N TYR A 109 0.09 3.70 -17.63
CA TYR A 109 0.48 4.49 -16.48
C TYR A 109 0.21 5.97 -16.75
N LEU A 110 -0.35 6.67 -15.78
CA LEU A 110 -0.72 8.08 -15.91
C LEU A 110 0.20 8.98 -15.06
N TYR A 111 0.21 8.74 -13.77
CA TYR A 111 0.97 9.52 -12.79
C TYR A 111 1.10 8.73 -11.47
N PRO A 112 1.95 9.18 -10.52
CA PRO A 112 2.02 8.56 -9.20
C PRO A 112 0.67 8.65 -8.47
N SER A 113 0.25 7.57 -7.80
CA SER A 113 -0.97 7.59 -6.95
C SER A 113 -0.81 8.50 -5.74
N PHE A 114 0.43 8.74 -5.32
CA PHE A 114 0.87 9.71 -4.32
C PHE A 114 2.34 10.07 -4.52
N ASN A 115 2.82 11.08 -3.81
CA ASN A 115 4.23 11.46 -3.90
C ASN A 115 5.12 10.37 -3.31
N THR A 116 6.00 9.80 -4.12
CA THR A 116 6.92 8.74 -3.71
C THR A 116 7.73 9.14 -2.48
N ILE A 117 7.73 8.27 -1.46
CA ILE A 117 8.60 8.33 -0.31
C ILE A 117 9.86 7.53 -0.64
N SER A 118 11.00 8.21 -0.75
CA SER A 118 12.30 7.61 -1.03
C SER A 118 13.26 8.05 0.06
N GLY A 119 13.44 7.23 1.09
CA GLY A 119 14.16 7.59 2.31
C GLY A 119 15.32 6.66 2.60
N SER A 120 16.53 7.22 2.75
CA SER A 120 17.77 6.49 3.07
C SER A 120 18.22 6.80 4.49
N GLY A 121 18.53 5.77 5.28
CA GLY A 121 18.95 5.91 6.67
C GLY A 121 17.94 6.72 7.49
N PRO A 122 18.34 7.83 8.16
CA PRO A 122 17.45 8.64 8.99
C PRO A 122 16.17 9.14 8.30
N ASN A 123 16.24 9.43 7.00
CA ASN A 123 15.07 9.90 6.24
C ASN A 123 14.01 8.81 6.10
N GLY A 124 14.41 7.54 6.05
CA GLY A 124 13.49 6.39 6.06
C GLY A 124 12.69 6.26 7.36
N ALA A 125 13.16 6.89 8.46
CA ALA A 125 12.43 6.92 9.73
C ALA A 125 11.27 7.92 9.77
N ILE A 126 11.15 8.80 8.77
CA ILE A 126 10.06 9.77 8.64
C ILE A 126 8.97 9.15 7.77
N ILE A 127 7.82 8.83 8.37
CA ILE A 127 6.76 8.02 7.76
C ILE A 127 6.30 8.59 6.40
N HIS A 128 6.08 9.91 6.31
CA HIS A 128 5.68 10.61 5.10
C HIS A 128 6.81 11.52 4.58
N TYR A 129 8.03 10.95 4.52
CA TYR A 129 9.19 11.70 4.03
C TYR A 129 9.02 12.16 2.58
N ARG A 130 9.48 13.36 2.31
CA ARG A 130 9.56 13.92 0.94
C ARG A 130 10.99 14.32 0.66
N ALA A 131 11.63 13.65 -0.27
CA ALA A 131 12.94 14.03 -0.74
C ALA A 131 12.84 15.38 -1.49
N SER A 132 13.63 16.35 -1.07
CA SER A 132 13.76 17.66 -1.69
C SER A 132 15.23 17.97 -1.98
N LYS A 133 15.53 18.99 -2.79
CA LYS A 133 16.92 19.37 -3.05
C LYS A 133 17.71 19.62 -1.75
N LYS A 134 17.06 20.10 -0.68
CA LYS A 134 17.69 20.40 0.61
C LYS A 134 17.90 19.14 1.49
N THR A 135 17.01 18.15 1.40
CA THR A 135 17.00 16.97 2.27
C THR A 135 17.50 15.71 1.60
N ASN A 136 17.69 15.73 0.27
CA ASN A 136 18.11 14.61 -0.55
C ASN A 136 19.44 14.01 -0.08
N ARG A 137 19.43 12.74 0.29
CA ARG A 137 20.64 12.02 0.73
C ARG A 137 21.18 11.15 -0.40
N ILE A 138 22.51 10.99 -0.39
CA ILE A 138 23.15 9.91 -1.14
C ILE A 138 22.93 8.60 -0.38
N ILE A 139 22.43 7.61 -1.10
CA ILE A 139 22.20 6.26 -0.58
C ILE A 139 23.57 5.56 -0.48
N ARG A 140 23.95 5.19 0.73
CA ARG A 140 25.23 4.51 1.02
C ARG A 140 24.99 3.03 1.23
N ASN A 141 26.00 2.19 1.01
CA ASN A 141 25.87 0.74 1.21
C ASN A 141 25.42 0.35 2.62
N LYS A 142 25.85 1.09 3.65
CA LYS A 142 25.45 0.86 5.04
C LYS A 142 24.05 1.32 5.40
N ASP A 143 23.38 2.06 4.50
CA ASP A 143 22.06 2.61 4.79
C ASP A 143 20.96 1.54 4.54
N ILE A 144 19.93 1.58 5.37
CA ILE A 144 18.66 0.94 5.06
C ILE A 144 17.87 1.94 4.22
N TYR A 145 17.37 1.49 3.07
CA TYR A 145 16.61 2.31 2.14
C TYR A 145 15.15 1.85 2.11
N LEU A 146 14.25 2.78 2.31
CA LEU A 146 12.81 2.58 2.24
C LEU A 146 12.26 3.33 1.03
N CYS A 147 11.51 2.62 0.18
CA CYS A 147 10.78 3.19 -0.93
C CYS A 147 9.30 2.81 -0.82
N ASP A 148 8.46 3.83 -0.68
CA ASP A 148 7.01 3.71 -0.68
C ASP A 148 6.46 4.52 -1.86
N SER A 149 5.70 3.86 -2.72
CA SER A 149 5.30 4.42 -4.01
C SER A 149 4.11 3.69 -4.62
N GLY A 150 3.36 4.41 -5.40
CA GLY A 150 2.27 3.81 -6.14
C GLY A 150 2.06 4.48 -7.50
N GLY A 151 1.26 3.87 -8.34
CA GLY A 151 0.92 4.38 -9.66
C GLY A 151 -0.58 4.40 -9.91
N GLN A 152 -1.04 5.47 -10.56
CA GLN A 152 -2.36 5.54 -11.15
C GLN A 152 -2.26 5.03 -12.57
N TYR A 153 -2.92 3.93 -12.82
CA TYR A 153 -3.08 3.32 -14.14
C TYR A 153 -4.50 3.56 -14.64
N LYS A 154 -4.72 3.60 -15.95
CA LYS A 154 -6.08 3.77 -16.53
C LYS A 154 -7.12 2.79 -15.98
N TYR A 155 -6.69 1.72 -15.31
CA TYR A 155 -7.53 0.62 -14.85
C TYR A 155 -7.17 0.14 -13.44
N GLY A 156 -6.58 1.00 -12.61
CA GLY A 156 -6.34 0.67 -11.19
C GLY A 156 -5.31 1.57 -10.52
N THR A 157 -5.34 1.54 -9.21
CA THR A 157 -4.43 2.27 -8.31
C THR A 157 -3.52 1.27 -7.62
N THR A 158 -2.21 1.54 -7.55
CA THR A 158 -1.26 0.70 -6.81
C THR A 158 -0.63 1.46 -5.66
N ASP A 159 -0.19 0.70 -4.66
CA ASP A 159 0.51 1.16 -3.47
C ASP A 159 1.43 0.05 -2.97
N VAL A 160 2.70 0.38 -2.67
CA VAL A 160 3.68 -0.62 -2.24
C VAL A 160 4.88 0.02 -1.55
N THR A 161 5.25 -0.52 -0.41
CA THR A 161 6.52 -0.19 0.24
C THR A 161 7.48 -1.37 0.20
N ARG A 162 8.74 -1.08 -0.11
CA ARG A 162 9.87 -2.00 0.07
C ARG A 162 11.00 -1.34 0.84
N THR A 163 11.53 -2.12 1.76
CA THR A 163 12.77 -1.78 2.47
C THR A 163 13.86 -2.71 1.97
N ILE A 164 15.02 -2.16 1.63
CA ILE A 164 16.19 -2.91 1.14
C ILE A 164 17.48 -2.49 1.86
N CYS A 165 18.43 -3.38 1.89
CA CYS A 165 19.81 -3.10 2.28
C CYS A 165 20.76 -3.39 1.11
N PHE A 166 22.00 -2.92 1.21
CA PHE A 166 23.03 -3.10 0.17
C PHE A 166 24.21 -3.93 0.69
N ASP A 167 24.52 -3.82 1.98
CA ASP A 167 25.47 -4.65 2.73
C ASP A 167 24.75 -5.34 3.88
N ASP A 168 25.46 -6.16 4.67
CA ASP A 168 24.88 -6.80 5.85
C ASP A 168 24.46 -5.75 6.91
N PRO A 169 23.17 -5.60 7.19
CA PRO A 169 22.67 -4.60 8.12
C PRO A 169 22.87 -4.99 9.60
N GLY A 170 23.40 -6.18 9.85
CA GLY A 170 23.58 -6.74 11.18
C GLY A 170 22.30 -7.37 11.76
N ILE A 171 22.52 -8.28 12.71
CA ILE A 171 21.46 -9.15 13.25
C ILE A 171 20.31 -8.38 13.93
N LYS A 172 20.57 -7.23 14.54
CA LYS A 172 19.54 -6.41 15.20
C LYS A 172 18.49 -5.91 14.19
N ILE A 173 18.93 -5.37 13.06
CA ILE A 173 18.05 -4.86 12.00
C ILE A 173 17.31 -6.04 11.36
N LYS A 174 17.99 -7.14 11.03
CA LYS A 174 17.38 -8.37 10.51
C LYS A 174 16.27 -8.89 11.43
N ASN A 175 16.49 -8.90 12.74
CA ASN A 175 15.48 -9.34 13.69
C ASN A 175 14.22 -8.45 13.69
N ILE A 176 14.39 -7.14 13.59
CA ILE A 176 13.27 -6.19 13.53
C ILE A 176 12.52 -6.34 12.19
N PHE A 177 13.26 -6.33 11.07
CA PHE A 177 12.66 -6.52 9.74
C PHE A 177 11.84 -7.83 9.67
N THR A 178 12.41 -8.92 10.19
CA THR A 178 11.73 -10.22 10.18
C THR A 178 10.47 -10.20 11.05
N ARG A 179 10.42 -9.45 12.16
CA ARG A 179 9.21 -9.30 12.97
C ARG A 179 8.13 -8.49 12.24
N VAL A 180 8.52 -7.45 11.51
CA VAL A 180 7.61 -6.71 10.62
C VAL A 180 7.06 -7.65 9.54
N LEU A 181 7.93 -8.45 8.90
CA LEU A 181 7.52 -9.46 7.91
C LEU A 181 6.56 -10.50 8.51
N LYS A 182 6.81 -11.00 9.73
CA LYS A 182 5.90 -11.93 10.43
C LYS A 182 4.52 -11.30 10.67
N GLY A 183 4.48 -10.01 11.03
CA GLY A 183 3.23 -9.25 11.15
C GLY A 183 2.49 -9.15 9.82
N HIS A 184 3.21 -8.83 8.75
CA HIS A 184 2.68 -8.78 7.38
C HIS A 184 2.10 -10.14 6.94
N ILE A 185 2.82 -11.25 7.16
CA ILE A 185 2.36 -12.61 6.86
C ILE A 185 1.13 -12.98 7.71
N ALA A 186 1.14 -12.61 8.99
CA ALA A 186 0.04 -12.93 9.91
C ALA A 186 -1.29 -12.30 9.48
N VAL A 187 -1.26 -11.14 8.82
CA VAL A 187 -2.46 -10.51 8.24
C VAL A 187 -2.95 -11.29 7.03
N VAL A 188 -2.10 -11.50 6.03
CA VAL A 188 -2.54 -12.12 4.77
C VAL A 188 -2.93 -13.59 4.93
N CYS A 189 -2.32 -14.30 5.89
CA CYS A 189 -2.65 -15.69 6.23
C CYS A 189 -3.72 -15.82 7.32
N ALA A 190 -4.37 -14.72 7.74
CA ALA A 190 -5.40 -14.78 8.76
C ALA A 190 -6.60 -15.60 8.31
N LYS A 191 -7.10 -16.46 9.21
CA LYS A 191 -8.41 -17.09 9.03
C LYS A 191 -9.49 -16.04 9.17
N LEU A 192 -10.25 -15.83 8.10
CA LEU A 192 -11.28 -14.81 8.01
C LEU A 192 -12.67 -15.43 8.16
N ASN A 193 -13.58 -14.66 8.74
CA ASN A 193 -15.01 -14.96 8.84
C ASN A 193 -15.84 -13.68 8.66
N ASN A 194 -17.15 -13.80 8.70
CA ASN A 194 -18.09 -12.69 8.50
C ASN A 194 -18.04 -11.62 9.62
N TYR A 195 -17.30 -11.85 10.70
CA TYR A 195 -17.11 -10.92 11.82
C TYR A 195 -15.71 -10.31 11.85
N THR A 196 -14.84 -10.68 10.89
CA THR A 196 -13.48 -10.14 10.83
C THR A 196 -13.52 -8.66 10.53
N THR A 197 -12.84 -7.87 11.38
CA THR A 197 -12.68 -6.41 11.25
C THR A 197 -11.22 -6.04 11.14
N GLY A 198 -10.95 -4.82 10.70
CA GLY A 198 -9.58 -4.30 10.63
C GLY A 198 -8.85 -4.31 11.96
N SER A 199 -9.55 -4.08 13.09
CA SER A 199 -8.92 -4.10 14.42
C SER A 199 -8.43 -5.48 14.85
N ILE A 200 -9.07 -6.55 14.40
CA ILE A 200 -8.61 -7.92 14.65
C ILE A 200 -7.29 -8.19 13.91
N LEU A 201 -7.20 -7.71 12.68
CA LEU A 201 -6.00 -7.86 11.85
C LEU A 201 -4.84 -6.99 12.32
N ASP A 202 -5.13 -5.76 12.76
CA ASP A 202 -4.13 -4.84 13.31
C ASP A 202 -3.41 -5.45 14.54
N LYS A 203 -4.17 -6.11 15.43
CA LYS A 203 -3.58 -6.86 16.57
C LYS A 203 -2.63 -7.98 16.10
N LYS A 204 -2.98 -8.69 15.02
CA LYS A 204 -2.14 -9.76 14.46
C LYS A 204 -0.85 -9.18 13.86
N ALA A 205 -0.93 -8.08 13.14
CA ALA A 205 0.22 -7.41 12.54
C ALA A 205 1.23 -6.94 13.59
N ARG A 206 0.74 -6.32 14.69
CA ARG A 206 1.59 -5.76 15.76
C ARG A 206 2.17 -6.80 16.70
N TYR A 207 1.60 -7.99 16.75
CA TYR A 207 1.92 -9.01 17.77
C TYR A 207 3.42 -9.29 17.91
N TRP A 208 4.14 -9.43 16.79
CA TRP A 208 5.56 -9.80 16.81
C TRP A 208 6.50 -8.67 17.24
N LEU A 209 6.14 -7.42 17.00
CA LEU A 209 6.85 -6.26 17.51
C LEU A 209 6.53 -6.01 18.98
N ASN A 210 5.26 -6.11 19.37
CA ASN A 210 4.82 -5.91 20.75
C ASN A 210 5.47 -6.92 21.71
N LYS A 211 5.79 -8.14 21.26
CA LYS A 211 6.55 -9.12 22.07
C LYS A 211 7.94 -8.65 22.51
N ILE A 212 8.48 -7.62 21.90
CA ILE A 212 9.76 -7.02 22.24
C ILE A 212 9.63 -5.54 22.58
N ASN A 213 8.42 -5.13 23.02
CA ASN A 213 8.09 -3.75 23.41
C ASN A 213 8.35 -2.72 22.31
N LEU A 214 8.18 -3.12 21.04
CA LEU A 214 8.24 -2.23 19.87
C LEU A 214 6.86 -2.14 19.23
N ASP A 215 6.60 -1.00 18.58
CA ASP A 215 5.36 -0.73 17.82
C ASP A 215 5.63 0.31 16.73
N TYR A 216 4.60 0.62 15.93
CA TYR A 216 4.61 1.69 14.93
C TYR A 216 3.38 2.60 15.11
N PRO A 217 3.51 3.92 14.78
CA PRO A 217 2.51 4.92 15.16
C PRO A 217 1.38 5.12 14.13
N HIS A 218 1.31 4.31 13.08
CA HIS A 218 0.27 4.42 12.04
C HIS A 218 -0.65 3.19 12.00
N GLY A 219 -1.74 3.24 11.25
CA GLY A 219 -2.57 2.07 10.97
C GLY A 219 -1.78 1.01 10.20
N THR A 220 -2.15 -0.26 10.36
CA THR A 220 -1.53 -1.36 9.60
C THR A 220 -1.96 -1.36 8.13
N GLY A 221 -3.02 -0.62 7.80
CA GLY A 221 -3.47 -0.52 6.42
C GLY A 221 -4.75 0.27 6.27
N HIS A 222 -5.05 0.63 5.05
CA HIS A 222 -6.21 1.41 4.63
C HIS A 222 -6.90 0.74 3.42
N GLY A 223 -8.12 1.15 3.13
CA GLY A 223 -8.77 0.78 1.87
C GLY A 223 -8.15 1.52 0.69
N VAL A 224 -8.31 0.98 -0.50
CA VAL A 224 -7.79 1.56 -1.75
C VAL A 224 -8.89 1.67 -2.78
N GLY A 225 -8.95 2.81 -3.46
CA GLY A 225 -9.92 3.09 -4.53
C GLY A 225 -9.54 2.39 -5.84
N TYR A 226 -10.55 2.16 -6.69
CA TYR A 226 -10.33 1.72 -8.06
C TYR A 226 -10.25 2.93 -8.99
N PHE A 227 -9.04 3.27 -9.44
CA PHE A 227 -8.78 4.50 -10.18
C PHE A 227 -9.26 5.76 -9.41
N LEU A 228 -9.21 5.69 -8.10
CA LEU A 228 -9.63 6.73 -7.15
C LEU A 228 -8.52 6.93 -6.11
N ASN A 229 -8.86 7.44 -4.93
CA ASN A 229 -7.89 7.73 -3.89
C ASN A 229 -7.13 6.48 -3.43
N VAL A 230 -5.82 6.62 -3.25
CA VAL A 230 -4.99 5.56 -2.68
C VAL A 230 -5.43 5.24 -1.24
N HIS A 231 -5.78 6.24 -0.45
CA HIS A 231 -6.43 6.08 0.85
C HIS A 231 -7.94 6.23 0.70
N GLU A 232 -8.68 5.13 0.81
CA GLU A 232 -10.14 5.12 0.66
C GLU A 232 -10.81 4.24 1.72
N GLY A 233 -11.73 4.84 2.48
CA GLY A 233 -12.54 4.11 3.46
C GLY A 233 -13.77 3.40 2.84
N PRO A 234 -14.62 2.80 3.69
CA PRO A 234 -14.64 2.88 5.15
C PRO A 234 -13.75 1.84 5.86
N GLN A 235 -13.30 0.78 5.15
CA GLN A 235 -12.45 -0.27 5.71
C GLN A 235 -11.01 0.21 5.88
N SER A 236 -10.37 -0.23 6.95
CA SER A 236 -8.93 -0.09 7.19
C SER A 236 -8.46 -1.18 8.14
N ILE A 237 -7.16 -1.48 8.16
CA ILE A 237 -6.55 -2.33 9.19
C ILE A 237 -5.96 -1.39 10.23
N SER A 238 -6.73 -1.10 11.29
CA SER A 238 -6.32 -0.17 12.35
C SER A 238 -7.00 -0.48 13.66
N LYS A 239 -6.42 -0.02 14.77
CA LYS A 239 -6.85 -0.31 16.15
C LYS A 239 -8.35 -0.07 16.39
N HIS A 240 -8.92 0.94 15.78
CA HIS A 240 -10.29 1.38 16.05
C HIS A 240 -11.30 1.02 14.96
N ASN A 241 -10.85 0.50 13.80
CA ASN A 241 -11.76 0.19 12.71
C ASN A 241 -12.58 -1.08 13.00
N ARG A 242 -13.92 -0.92 12.99
CA ARG A 242 -14.90 -1.98 13.28
C ARG A 242 -15.69 -2.42 12.02
N ILE A 243 -15.34 -1.89 10.87
CA ILE A 243 -15.99 -2.26 9.61
C ILE A 243 -15.72 -3.75 9.34
N LYS A 244 -16.79 -4.51 9.14
CA LYS A 244 -16.70 -5.92 8.75
C LYS A 244 -16.16 -6.02 7.34
N LEU A 245 -15.13 -6.83 7.18
CA LEU A 245 -14.50 -7.03 5.87
C LEU A 245 -15.38 -7.91 4.99
N LYS A 246 -15.50 -7.55 3.71
CA LYS A 246 -16.34 -8.22 2.72
C LYS A 246 -15.55 -8.57 1.47
N GLN A 247 -16.02 -9.59 0.73
CA GLN A 247 -15.48 -9.94 -0.58
C GLN A 247 -15.46 -8.70 -1.50
N GLY A 248 -14.39 -8.52 -2.26
CA GLY A 248 -14.20 -7.39 -3.16
C GLY A 248 -13.54 -6.16 -2.53
N MET A 249 -13.38 -6.11 -1.19
CA MET A 249 -12.63 -5.03 -0.55
C MET A 249 -11.14 -5.19 -0.82
N ILE A 250 -10.45 -4.06 -1.08
CA ILE A 250 -9.00 -3.95 -1.24
C ILE A 250 -8.46 -3.19 -0.02
N LEU A 251 -7.33 -3.65 0.50
CA LEU A 251 -6.65 -3.06 1.67
C LEU A 251 -5.14 -3.03 1.43
N SER A 252 -4.46 -2.02 1.95
CA SER A 252 -3.03 -2.12 2.20
C SER A 252 -2.77 -3.00 3.43
N ASN A 253 -1.60 -3.63 3.48
CA ASN A 253 -1.07 -4.40 4.60
C ASN A 253 0.39 -3.98 4.76
N GLU A 254 0.63 -2.99 5.63
CA GLU A 254 1.85 -2.18 5.68
C GLU A 254 2.45 -2.02 7.11
N PRO A 255 2.62 -3.08 7.88
CA PRO A 255 3.30 -2.97 9.17
C PRO A 255 4.71 -2.41 8.98
N GLY A 256 5.19 -1.67 9.99
CA GLY A 256 6.52 -1.05 9.93
C GLY A 256 7.19 -0.92 11.29
N PHE A 257 8.38 -0.32 11.29
CA PHE A 257 9.12 0.10 12.47
C PHE A 257 10.01 1.28 12.10
N TYR A 258 10.08 2.29 12.96
CA TYR A 258 10.82 3.52 12.69
C TYR A 258 11.70 3.89 13.87
N LYS A 259 13.02 3.89 13.65
CA LYS A 259 13.99 4.33 14.65
C LYS A 259 14.44 5.74 14.30
N LYS A 260 13.97 6.72 15.07
CA LYS A 260 14.25 8.14 14.85
C LYS A 260 15.75 8.38 14.65
N ASN A 261 16.09 9.16 13.62
CA ASN A 261 17.44 9.51 13.21
C ASN A 261 18.33 8.34 12.74
N GLU A 262 17.78 7.13 12.57
CA GLU A 262 18.57 5.97 12.14
C GLU A 262 18.00 5.34 10.86
N TYR A 263 16.80 4.72 10.90
CA TYR A 263 16.19 4.05 9.74
C TYR A 263 14.71 3.79 9.94
N GLY A 264 14.00 3.55 8.83
CA GLY A 264 12.65 3.02 8.81
C GLY A 264 12.58 1.68 8.09
N ILE A 265 11.65 0.85 8.52
CA ILE A 265 11.26 -0.41 7.90
C ILE A 265 9.76 -0.36 7.67
N ARG A 266 9.31 -0.64 6.44
CA ARG A 266 7.90 -0.92 6.11
C ARG A 266 7.87 -1.97 5.03
N ILE A 267 6.98 -2.93 5.17
CA ILE A 267 6.72 -3.96 4.16
C ILE A 267 5.24 -3.86 3.82
N GLU A 268 4.94 -3.49 2.60
CA GLU A 268 3.58 -3.26 2.17
C GLU A 268 3.22 -4.04 0.91
N ASN A 269 2.07 -4.68 0.94
CA ASN A 269 1.35 -5.15 -0.22
C ASN A 269 -0.09 -4.67 -0.18
N LEU A 270 -0.68 -4.42 -1.35
CA LEU A 270 -2.12 -4.43 -1.48
C LEU A 270 -2.62 -5.87 -1.53
N ILE A 271 -3.69 -6.11 -0.79
CA ILE A 271 -4.37 -7.40 -0.68
C ILE A 271 -5.87 -7.19 -0.95
N TYR A 272 -6.55 -8.19 -1.49
CA TYR A 272 -7.99 -8.13 -1.65
C TYR A 272 -8.68 -9.37 -1.11
N LEU A 273 -9.95 -9.21 -0.72
CA LEU A 273 -10.75 -10.30 -0.20
C LEU A 273 -11.48 -11.03 -1.32
N LYS A 274 -11.30 -12.34 -1.37
CA LYS A 274 -12.06 -13.23 -2.26
C LYS A 274 -12.62 -14.44 -1.52
N LYS A 275 -13.63 -15.08 -2.10
CA LYS A 275 -14.07 -16.40 -1.65
C LYS A 275 -13.27 -17.50 -2.35
N ASN A 276 -12.82 -18.46 -1.58
CA ASN A 276 -12.21 -19.71 -2.07
C ASN A 276 -12.85 -20.90 -1.35
N LYS A 277 -13.52 -21.78 -2.09
CA LYS A 277 -14.25 -22.94 -1.54
C LYS A 277 -15.18 -22.54 -0.37
N GLY A 278 -15.90 -21.42 -0.53
CA GLY A 278 -16.82 -20.87 0.49
C GLY A 278 -16.18 -20.03 1.59
N ASN A 279 -14.87 -20.12 1.80
CA ASN A 279 -14.15 -19.36 2.81
C ASN A 279 -13.66 -18.00 2.28
N LEU A 280 -13.75 -16.98 3.11
CA LEU A 280 -13.16 -15.67 2.82
C LEU A 280 -11.65 -15.75 3.08
N ILE A 281 -10.85 -15.31 2.12
CA ILE A 281 -9.40 -15.27 2.20
C ILE A 281 -8.84 -13.98 1.59
N PHE A 282 -7.62 -13.63 1.98
CA PHE A 282 -6.85 -12.61 1.28
C PHE A 282 -6.04 -13.21 0.12
N GLU A 283 -5.89 -12.42 -0.93
CA GLU A 283 -4.93 -12.66 -2.01
C GLU A 283 -4.08 -11.42 -2.24
N ASN A 284 -2.76 -11.61 -2.44
CA ASN A 284 -1.85 -10.52 -2.77
C ASN A 284 -2.12 -10.00 -4.18
N LEU A 285 -2.24 -8.68 -4.30
CA LEU A 285 -2.22 -7.95 -5.58
C LEU A 285 -0.80 -7.57 -5.94
N THR A 286 -0.03 -7.07 -4.99
CA THR A 286 1.33 -6.57 -5.19
C THR A 286 2.30 -7.67 -5.61
N LEU A 287 3.06 -7.40 -6.67
CA LEU A 287 4.05 -8.31 -7.26
C LEU A 287 5.45 -7.69 -7.19
N ALA A 288 5.88 -7.28 -6.01
CA ALA A 288 7.23 -6.76 -5.76
C ALA A 288 8.00 -7.70 -4.83
N PRO A 289 9.24 -8.12 -5.14
CA PRO A 289 10.00 -9.00 -4.27
C PRO A 289 10.35 -8.32 -2.94
N ILE A 290 10.42 -9.13 -1.88
CA ILE A 290 10.87 -8.73 -0.54
C ILE A 290 12.36 -9.03 -0.45
N ASP A 291 13.15 -8.12 0.11
CA ASP A 291 14.61 -8.27 0.24
C ASP A 291 14.96 -9.34 1.28
N ILE A 292 15.50 -10.47 0.82
CA ILE A 292 15.87 -11.61 1.67
C ILE A 292 17.12 -11.35 2.51
N ASP A 293 17.99 -10.39 2.12
CA ASP A 293 19.19 -10.04 2.86
C ASP A 293 18.87 -9.38 4.21
N LEU A 294 17.65 -8.81 4.34
CA LEU A 294 17.11 -8.26 5.59
C LEU A 294 16.47 -9.32 6.50
N ILE A 295 16.37 -10.59 6.08
CA ILE A 295 15.64 -11.61 6.82
C ILE A 295 16.58 -12.43 7.73
N ASN A 296 16.20 -12.57 8.99
CA ASN A 296 16.71 -13.61 9.86
C ASN A 296 15.84 -14.87 9.73
N PHE A 297 16.23 -15.80 8.86
CA PHE A 297 15.49 -17.03 8.61
C PHE A 297 15.36 -17.95 9.83
N LYS A 298 16.20 -17.78 10.88
CA LYS A 298 16.15 -18.60 12.11
C LYS A 298 14.89 -18.34 12.93
N ILE A 299 14.28 -17.14 12.82
CA ILE A 299 13.06 -16.79 13.57
C ILE A 299 11.78 -16.94 12.75
N LEU A 300 11.87 -17.35 11.48
CA LEU A 300 10.71 -17.73 10.67
C LEU A 300 10.35 -19.19 10.90
N THR A 301 9.05 -19.46 11.03
CA THR A 301 8.50 -20.82 10.99
C THR A 301 8.57 -21.42 9.59
N SER A 302 8.43 -22.75 9.46
CA SER A 302 8.37 -23.41 8.15
C SER A 302 7.23 -22.90 7.27
N LEU A 303 6.07 -22.59 7.85
CA LEU A 303 4.93 -22.00 7.13
C LEU A 303 5.22 -20.59 6.61
N GLU A 304 5.89 -19.77 7.40
CA GLU A 304 6.27 -18.42 6.98
C GLU A 304 7.35 -18.44 5.88
N LYS A 305 8.32 -19.36 5.97
CA LYS A 305 9.31 -19.58 4.90
C LYS A 305 8.63 -20.05 3.61
N LYS A 306 7.71 -21.00 3.71
CA LYS A 306 6.92 -21.46 2.57
C LYS A 306 6.10 -20.33 1.96
N TYR A 307 5.41 -19.51 2.75
CA TYR A 307 4.69 -18.35 2.25
C TYR A 307 5.59 -17.42 1.45
N LEU A 308 6.79 -17.09 1.96
CA LEU A 308 7.73 -16.21 1.30
C LEU A 308 8.22 -16.79 -0.04
N SER A 309 8.57 -18.06 -0.06
CA SER A 309 8.97 -18.77 -1.29
C SER A 309 7.82 -18.82 -2.30
N ASP A 310 6.61 -19.19 -1.89
CA ASP A 310 5.42 -19.21 -2.75
C ASP A 310 5.09 -17.80 -3.30
N TYR A 311 5.27 -16.75 -2.50
CA TYR A 311 5.08 -15.37 -2.90
C TYR A 311 6.07 -14.96 -3.99
N HIS A 312 7.38 -15.19 -3.80
CA HIS A 312 8.41 -14.90 -4.79
C HIS A 312 8.24 -15.75 -6.06
N TYR A 313 7.89 -17.03 -5.93
CA TYR A 313 7.58 -17.90 -7.07
C TYR A 313 6.40 -17.37 -7.90
N ASN A 314 5.33 -16.92 -7.24
CA ASN A 314 4.19 -16.30 -7.92
C ASN A 314 4.57 -15.03 -8.69
N ILE A 315 5.43 -14.17 -8.11
CA ILE A 315 5.98 -13.01 -8.80
C ILE A 315 6.73 -13.47 -10.05
N TYR A 316 7.70 -14.38 -9.89
CA TYR A 316 8.48 -14.89 -11.01
C TYR A 316 7.60 -15.45 -12.12
N LYS A 317 6.64 -16.30 -11.78
CA LYS A 317 5.70 -16.90 -12.72
C LYS A 317 4.93 -15.85 -13.54
N LYS A 318 4.46 -14.79 -12.91
CA LYS A 318 3.61 -13.77 -13.55
C LYS A 318 4.39 -12.78 -14.40
N ILE A 319 5.58 -12.35 -13.95
CA ILE A 319 6.25 -11.21 -14.60
C ILE A 319 7.54 -11.56 -15.36
N ARG A 320 8.08 -12.80 -15.25
CA ARG A 320 9.37 -13.20 -15.89
C ARG A 320 9.45 -12.88 -17.38
N GLN A 321 8.35 -12.98 -18.09
CA GLN A 321 8.31 -12.72 -19.53
C GLN A 321 8.62 -11.26 -19.91
N PHE A 322 8.55 -10.32 -18.95
CA PHE A 322 8.83 -8.90 -19.16
C PHE A 322 10.22 -8.48 -18.65
N LEU A 323 11.00 -9.43 -18.13
CA LEU A 323 12.31 -9.22 -17.54
C LEU A 323 13.42 -9.69 -18.52
N ASN A 324 14.59 -9.05 -18.44
CA ASN A 324 15.78 -9.56 -19.11
C ASN A 324 16.41 -10.74 -18.33
N GLU A 325 17.42 -11.40 -18.90
CA GLU A 325 17.99 -12.63 -18.32
C GLU A 325 18.62 -12.40 -16.93
N ASN A 326 19.30 -11.26 -16.74
CA ASN A 326 19.92 -10.92 -15.45
C ASN A 326 18.85 -10.66 -14.37
N GLU A 327 17.79 -9.92 -14.73
CA GLU A 327 16.65 -9.66 -13.85
C GLU A 327 15.91 -10.97 -13.50
N LYS A 328 15.72 -11.88 -14.46
CA LYS A 328 15.13 -13.19 -14.24
C LYS A 328 15.97 -14.03 -13.28
N LYS A 329 17.29 -14.09 -13.50
CA LYS A 329 18.22 -14.84 -12.66
C LYS A 329 18.21 -14.30 -11.23
N TRP A 330 18.30 -12.98 -11.08
CA TRP A 330 18.21 -12.33 -9.77
C TRP A 330 16.91 -12.66 -9.05
N LEU A 331 15.77 -12.49 -9.72
CA LEU A 331 14.45 -12.77 -9.12
C LEU A 331 14.30 -14.25 -8.75
N LYS A 332 14.83 -15.17 -9.57
CA LYS A 332 14.82 -16.61 -9.30
C LYS A 332 15.63 -16.99 -8.06
N ASN A 333 16.72 -16.28 -7.78
CA ASN A 333 17.54 -16.52 -6.59
C ASN A 333 16.86 -16.09 -5.26
N LEU A 334 15.73 -15.39 -5.33
CA LEU A 334 14.94 -15.02 -4.14
C LEU A 334 13.93 -16.11 -3.74
N ILE A 335 13.69 -17.13 -4.58
CA ILE A 335 12.74 -18.22 -4.36
C ILE A 335 13.38 -19.29 -3.47
#